data_de16745efcfe8a85dce67037404b6b42
#
_entry.id   de16745efcfe8a85dce67037404b6b42
#
_cell.length_a   1.000
_cell.length_b   1.000
_cell.length_c   1.000
_cell.angle_alpha   90.00
_cell.angle_beta   90.00
_cell.angle_gamma   90.00
#
_symmetry.space_group_name_H-M   'P 1'
#
loop_
_entity.id
_entity.type
_entity.pdbx_description
1 polymer ?
#
loop_
_entity_poly.entity_id
_entity_poly.type
_entity_poly.pdbx_seq_one_letter_code
_entity_poly.pdbx_strand_id
1 'polypeptide(L)'
;MALPPLLIDTPEVDPRRFGLFSVAKPLDLNDGHWQGGIEYEALNCAGGDLGTIIDACGPMTKTAAANPLFGDYPPIFGYYLHECRAVGGWAEASTRAMRGYAAREQTFLEKALATQLVGSTAISSDCPEKALAEAEEYLDSTYAGDGVIHLGSAVASSLGSRLQRQGNHIETRLGTPVAIGVYGNRVLATGAVTIRRSAATTTPAPLLQATPATNTIRALVERTYVVDTDCAAALSGVITISC
;
A
#
# COMPACT_ATOMS: atom_id res chain seq x y z
N MET A 1 -16.42 16.10 45.79
CA MET A 1 -16.72 15.28 44.60
C MET A 1 -15.89 15.81 43.44
N ALA A 2 -15.04 15.00 42.83
CA ALA A 2 -14.36 15.39 41.59
C ALA A 2 -15.37 15.36 40.44
N LEU A 3 -15.39 16.39 39.60
CA LEU A 3 -16.21 16.40 38.40
C LEU A 3 -15.71 15.31 37.44
N PRO A 4 -16.60 14.60 36.71
CA PRO A 4 -16.20 13.65 35.72
C PRO A 4 -15.42 14.36 34.58
N PRO A 5 -14.43 13.71 33.95
CA PRO A 5 -13.68 14.30 32.85
C PRO A 5 -14.63 14.65 31.70
N LEU A 6 -14.37 15.79 31.05
CA LEU A 6 -15.09 16.21 29.87
C LEU A 6 -14.62 15.33 28.66
N LEU A 7 -15.55 14.68 28.02
CA LEU A 7 -15.28 13.97 26.76
C LEU A 7 -15.30 14.98 25.61
N ILE A 8 -14.16 15.15 24.95
CA ILE A 8 -14.02 15.98 23.75
C ILE A 8 -13.76 15.08 22.53
N ASP A 9 -14.16 15.56 21.36
CA ASP A 9 -13.85 14.87 20.11
C ASP A 9 -12.35 14.87 19.85
N THR A 10 -11.84 13.73 19.34
CA THR A 10 -10.47 13.65 18.88
C THR A 10 -10.29 14.53 17.63
N PRO A 11 -9.16 15.24 17.48
CA PRO A 11 -8.85 15.97 16.26
C PRO A 11 -8.94 15.06 15.02
N GLU A 12 -9.39 15.63 13.92
CA GLU A 12 -9.26 14.95 12.62
C GLU A 12 -7.79 14.82 12.25
N VAL A 13 -7.43 13.68 11.70
CA VAL A 13 -6.07 13.43 11.22
C VAL A 13 -6.12 13.05 9.75
N ASP A 14 -5.28 13.72 8.98
CA ASP A 14 -5.05 13.36 7.59
C ASP A 14 -4.20 12.08 7.47
N PRO A 15 -4.33 11.33 6.38
CA PRO A 15 -3.40 10.28 6.04
C PRO A 15 -1.96 10.80 6.01
N ARG A 16 -1.00 9.93 6.29
CA ARG A 16 0.42 10.27 6.29
C ARG A 16 0.82 10.84 4.92
N ARG A 17 1.35 12.07 4.89
CA ARG A 17 1.56 12.86 3.67
C ARG A 17 2.39 12.17 2.58
N PHE A 18 3.40 11.40 2.98
CA PHE A 18 4.33 10.72 2.07
C PHE A 18 4.20 9.20 2.16
N GLY A 19 3.04 8.70 2.57
CA GLY A 19 2.73 7.29 2.63
C GLY A 19 2.25 6.73 1.29
N LEU A 20 1.71 5.53 1.33
CA LEU A 20 1.26 4.80 0.13
C LEU A 20 0.32 5.63 -0.75
N PHE A 21 -0.59 6.42 -0.16
CA PHE A 21 -1.55 7.24 -0.93
C PHE A 21 -0.92 8.43 -1.66
N SER A 22 0.35 8.76 -1.42
CA SER A 22 1.07 9.77 -2.19
C SER A 22 1.57 9.26 -3.54
N VAL A 23 1.77 7.95 -3.68
CA VAL A 23 2.26 7.29 -4.90
C VAL A 23 1.19 6.43 -5.58
N ALA A 24 0.19 5.97 -4.83
CA ALA A 24 -0.91 5.14 -5.32
C ALA A 24 -2.25 5.70 -4.82
N LYS A 25 -2.90 6.52 -5.66
CA LYS A 25 -4.22 7.09 -5.30
C LYS A 25 -5.29 6.00 -5.33
N PRO A 26 -6.04 5.79 -4.22
CA PRO A 26 -7.11 4.82 -4.20
C PRO A 26 -8.22 5.14 -5.22
N LEU A 27 -8.67 4.10 -5.92
CA LEU A 27 -9.78 4.14 -6.86
C LEU A 27 -11.04 3.61 -6.18
N ASP A 28 -12.04 4.47 -6.03
CA ASP A 28 -13.34 4.08 -5.50
C ASP A 28 -14.17 3.41 -6.63
N LEU A 29 -14.47 2.12 -6.47
CA LEU A 29 -15.20 1.33 -7.46
C LEU A 29 -16.54 0.87 -6.89
N ASN A 30 -17.59 1.05 -7.67
CA ASN A 30 -18.95 0.65 -7.33
C ASN A 30 -19.35 -0.70 -7.97
N ASP A 31 -18.57 -1.18 -8.94
CA ASP A 31 -18.74 -2.49 -9.54
C ASP A 31 -18.19 -3.58 -8.61
N GLY A 32 -18.93 -4.69 -8.43
CA GLY A 32 -18.60 -5.73 -7.48
C GLY A 32 -17.69 -6.84 -8.02
N HIS A 33 -17.45 -6.94 -9.32
CA HIS A 33 -16.70 -8.06 -9.91
C HIS A 33 -15.26 -8.17 -9.42
N TRP A 34 -14.57 -7.03 -9.28
CA TRP A 34 -13.19 -6.97 -8.78
C TRP A 34 -13.03 -7.42 -7.32
N GLN A 35 -14.13 -7.48 -6.56
CA GLN A 35 -14.10 -7.93 -5.15
C GLN A 35 -13.79 -9.43 -5.01
N GLY A 36 -13.85 -10.21 -6.10
CA GLY A 36 -13.39 -11.59 -6.16
C GLY A 36 -11.89 -11.77 -6.36
N GLY A 37 -11.16 -10.67 -6.54
CA GLY A 37 -9.75 -10.64 -6.95
C GLY A 37 -9.58 -10.08 -8.35
N ILE A 38 -8.33 -9.81 -8.72
CA ILE A 38 -7.96 -9.26 -10.03
C ILE A 38 -6.83 -10.07 -10.60
N GLU A 39 -7.01 -10.44 -11.86
CA GLU A 39 -5.95 -10.94 -12.73
C GLU A 39 -5.76 -9.96 -13.88
N TYR A 40 -4.53 -9.73 -14.29
CA TYR A 40 -4.23 -8.92 -15.46
C TYR A 40 -2.97 -9.40 -16.17
N GLU A 41 -2.86 -9.03 -17.43
CA GLU A 41 -1.71 -9.32 -18.25
C GLU A 41 -0.57 -8.34 -17.93
N ALA A 42 0.56 -8.85 -17.47
CA ALA A 42 1.69 -8.05 -17.04
C ALA A 42 2.57 -7.66 -18.23
N LEU A 43 2.14 -6.65 -18.99
CA LEU A 43 2.83 -6.22 -20.21
C LEU A 43 4.12 -5.42 -19.94
N ASN A 44 4.26 -4.86 -18.76
CA ASN A 44 5.37 -3.97 -18.40
C ASN A 44 6.52 -4.71 -17.71
N CYS A 45 6.43 -6.04 -17.60
CA CYS A 45 7.48 -6.85 -16.98
C CYS A 45 8.64 -7.10 -17.97
N ALA A 46 9.85 -7.13 -17.44
CA ALA A 46 11.00 -7.63 -18.19
C ALA A 46 10.80 -9.10 -18.56
N GLY A 47 10.81 -9.38 -19.81
CA GLY A 47 10.52 -10.70 -20.40
C GLY A 47 10.01 -10.58 -21.83
N GLY A 48 9.57 -9.38 -22.18
CA GLY A 48 9.27 -9.00 -23.55
C GLY A 48 10.44 -8.29 -24.21
N ASP A 49 11.61 -8.95 -24.35
CA ASP A 49 12.74 -8.34 -25.03
C ASP A 49 12.35 -7.93 -26.45
N LEU A 50 12.61 -6.68 -26.80
CA LEU A 50 12.55 -6.25 -28.18
C LEU A 50 13.63 -7.01 -28.94
N GLY A 51 13.22 -7.82 -29.92
CA GLY A 51 14.16 -8.56 -30.76
C GLY A 51 15.15 -7.61 -31.45
N THR A 52 16.42 -7.86 -31.31
CA THR A 52 17.49 -7.08 -31.94
C THR A 52 17.77 -7.64 -33.34
N ILE A 53 17.74 -6.76 -34.34
CA ILE A 53 18.15 -7.09 -35.70
C ILE A 53 19.54 -6.50 -35.91
N ILE A 54 20.55 -7.36 -35.99
CA ILE A 54 21.95 -6.96 -36.19
C ILE A 54 22.27 -6.76 -37.65
N ASP A 55 21.62 -7.51 -38.55
CA ASP A 55 21.81 -7.44 -40.01
C ASP A 55 20.47 -7.21 -40.70
N ALA A 56 20.29 -6.01 -41.24
CA ALA A 56 19.08 -5.63 -41.98
C ALA A 56 18.93 -6.32 -43.33
N CYS A 57 19.99 -6.95 -43.86
CA CYS A 57 20.02 -7.60 -45.16
C CYS A 57 20.07 -9.14 -45.08
N GLY A 58 20.19 -9.71 -43.88
CA GLY A 58 20.21 -11.15 -43.65
C GLY A 58 18.82 -11.77 -43.47
N PRO A 59 18.71 -13.11 -43.53
CA PRO A 59 17.47 -13.81 -43.20
C PRO A 59 17.10 -13.59 -41.73
N MET A 60 15.90 -13.07 -41.47
CA MET A 60 15.41 -12.74 -40.10
C MET A 60 14.49 -13.83 -39.60
N THR A 61 14.79 -14.36 -38.41
CA THR A 61 13.82 -15.11 -37.60
C THR A 61 13.36 -14.23 -36.46
N LYS A 62 12.08 -13.90 -36.42
CA LYS A 62 11.46 -13.20 -35.27
C LYS A 62 11.01 -14.26 -34.28
N THR A 63 11.53 -14.19 -33.07
CA THR A 63 11.07 -15.04 -31.98
C THR A 63 9.96 -14.28 -31.23
N ALA A 64 8.80 -14.89 -31.01
CA ALA A 64 7.78 -14.32 -30.18
C ALA A 64 8.30 -14.27 -28.74
N ALA A 65 8.09 -13.16 -28.07
CA ALA A 65 8.29 -13.09 -26.63
C ALA A 65 7.42 -14.13 -25.91
N ALA A 66 7.88 -14.59 -24.75
CA ALA A 66 7.06 -15.44 -23.90
C ALA A 66 5.75 -14.71 -23.55
N ASN A 67 4.67 -15.48 -23.38
CA ASN A 67 3.40 -14.90 -22.96
C ASN A 67 3.58 -14.11 -21.66
N PRO A 68 2.97 -12.92 -21.55
CA PRO A 68 3.01 -12.13 -20.34
C PRO A 68 2.52 -12.93 -19.14
N LEU A 69 3.11 -12.69 -17.99
CA LEU A 69 2.66 -13.27 -16.73
C LEU A 69 1.36 -12.57 -16.28
N PHE A 70 0.47 -13.32 -15.65
CA PHE A 70 -0.73 -12.79 -15.02
C PHE A 70 -0.47 -12.60 -13.53
N GLY A 71 -0.89 -11.44 -13.00
CA GLY A 71 -0.94 -11.22 -11.55
C GLY A 71 -2.24 -11.81 -10.98
N ASP A 72 -2.18 -12.44 -9.81
CA ASP A 72 -3.33 -12.85 -9.01
C ASP A 72 -3.30 -12.06 -7.70
N TYR A 73 -4.26 -11.16 -7.53
CA TYR A 73 -4.34 -10.29 -6.37
C TYR A 73 -5.67 -10.53 -5.63
N PRO A 74 -5.63 -11.29 -4.52
CA PRO A 74 -6.81 -11.60 -3.74
C PRO A 74 -7.37 -10.37 -3.03
N PRO A 75 -8.68 -10.35 -2.73
CA PRO A 75 -9.28 -9.26 -1.99
C PRO A 75 -8.81 -9.24 -0.54
N ILE A 76 -8.69 -8.03 0.01
CA ILE A 76 -8.34 -7.74 1.38
C ILE A 76 -9.54 -7.09 2.07
N PHE A 77 -9.94 -7.59 3.23
CA PHE A 77 -11.04 -7.04 3.99
C PHE A 77 -10.50 -6.19 5.15
N GLY A 78 -10.77 -4.89 5.09
CA GLY A 78 -10.48 -3.96 6.18
C GLY A 78 -11.72 -3.71 7.01
N TYR A 79 -11.58 -3.74 8.33
CA TYR A 79 -12.67 -3.37 9.23
C TYR A 79 -12.16 -2.57 10.43
N TYR A 80 -13.06 -1.78 10.99
CA TYR A 80 -12.82 -1.05 12.23
C TYR A 80 -14.08 -1.08 13.09
N LEU A 81 -13.93 -1.56 14.32
CA LEU A 81 -15.00 -1.59 15.32
C LEU A 81 -14.79 -0.46 16.30
N HIS A 82 -15.78 0.41 16.42
CA HIS A 82 -15.84 1.46 17.44
C HIS A 82 -16.92 1.13 18.47
N GLU A 83 -16.53 1.18 19.74
CA GLU A 83 -17.44 1.03 20.87
C GLU A 83 -17.46 2.31 21.69
N CYS A 84 -18.64 2.84 21.95
CA CYS A 84 -18.82 4.04 22.77
C CYS A 84 -20.06 3.91 23.67
N ARG A 85 -20.17 4.81 24.64
CA ARG A 85 -21.38 4.90 25.46
C ARG A 85 -22.55 5.35 24.58
N ALA A 86 -23.75 4.83 24.89
CA ALA A 86 -24.95 5.06 24.08
C ALA A 86 -25.50 6.51 24.13
N VAL A 87 -24.84 7.43 24.83
CA VAL A 87 -25.30 8.80 25.03
C VAL A 87 -25.47 9.60 23.75
N GLY A 88 -24.59 9.39 22.76
CA GLY A 88 -24.64 10.09 21.46
C GLY A 88 -25.45 9.39 20.38
N GLY A 89 -25.97 8.20 20.66
CA GLY A 89 -26.74 7.41 19.72
C GLY A 89 -25.93 6.81 18.58
N TRP A 90 -26.67 6.18 17.62
CA TRP A 90 -26.06 5.47 16.49
C TRP A 90 -25.30 6.40 15.53
N ALA A 91 -25.84 7.58 15.25
CA ALA A 91 -25.24 8.52 14.30
C ALA A 91 -23.84 8.97 14.75
N GLU A 92 -23.67 9.22 16.04
CA GLU A 92 -22.37 9.61 16.61
C GLU A 92 -21.39 8.43 16.60
N ALA A 93 -21.83 7.23 16.98
CA ALA A 93 -21.01 6.03 16.94
C ALA A 93 -20.53 5.71 15.52
N SER A 94 -21.42 5.82 14.55
CA SER A 94 -21.12 5.62 13.12
C SER A 94 -20.10 6.66 12.62
N THR A 95 -20.29 7.94 12.93
CA THR A 95 -19.36 9.00 12.54
C THR A 95 -17.96 8.76 13.11
N ARG A 96 -17.89 8.42 14.40
CA ARG A 96 -16.61 8.12 15.06
C ARG A 96 -15.94 6.87 14.50
N ALA A 97 -16.72 5.84 14.14
CA ALA A 97 -16.21 4.64 13.51
C ALA A 97 -15.60 4.95 12.14
N MET A 98 -16.29 5.74 11.31
CA MET A 98 -15.78 6.17 10.00
C MET A 98 -14.49 6.99 10.12
N ARG A 99 -14.42 7.93 11.05
CA ARG A 99 -13.20 8.72 11.30
C ARG A 99 -12.05 7.84 11.76
N GLY A 100 -12.31 6.93 12.70
CA GLY A 100 -11.31 5.98 13.20
C GLY A 100 -10.80 5.03 12.12
N TYR A 101 -11.66 4.63 11.19
CA TYR A 101 -11.32 3.83 10.02
C TYR A 101 -10.43 4.62 9.06
N ALA A 102 -10.87 5.80 8.63
CA ALA A 102 -10.15 6.65 7.69
C ALA A 102 -8.72 6.98 8.18
N ALA A 103 -8.57 7.27 9.47
CA ALA A 103 -7.26 7.55 10.07
C ALA A 103 -6.27 6.36 10.03
N ARG A 104 -6.76 5.13 9.83
CA ARG A 104 -5.95 3.91 9.85
C ARG A 104 -5.86 3.21 8.49
N GLU A 105 -6.68 3.60 7.52
CA GLU A 105 -6.82 2.97 6.22
C GLU A 105 -5.47 2.81 5.51
N GLN A 106 -4.73 3.89 5.36
CA GLN A 106 -3.42 3.86 4.70
C GLN A 106 -2.43 2.92 5.40
N THR A 107 -2.33 3.02 6.74
CA THR A 107 -1.44 2.16 7.53
C THR A 107 -1.81 0.67 7.42
N PHE A 108 -3.10 0.37 7.33
CA PHE A 108 -3.60 -0.99 7.11
C PHE A 108 -3.15 -1.53 5.75
N LEU A 109 -3.30 -0.74 4.68
CA LEU A 109 -2.91 -1.14 3.32
C LEU A 109 -1.39 -1.25 3.16
N GLU A 110 -0.60 -0.38 3.79
CA GLU A 110 0.86 -0.49 3.82
C GLU A 110 1.32 -1.82 4.44
N LYS A 111 0.69 -2.25 5.54
CA LYS A 111 0.98 -3.54 6.17
C LYS A 111 0.54 -4.72 5.31
N ALA A 112 -0.62 -4.62 4.68
CA ALA A 112 -1.13 -5.66 3.79
C ALA A 112 -0.20 -5.85 2.59
N LEU A 113 0.20 -4.76 1.92
CA LEU A 113 1.16 -4.79 0.82
C LEU A 113 2.49 -5.40 1.26
N ALA A 114 3.05 -4.97 2.40
CA ALA A 114 4.29 -5.55 2.92
C ALA A 114 4.19 -7.06 3.19
N THR A 115 3.00 -7.55 3.54
CA THR A 115 2.75 -8.98 3.77
C THR A 115 2.61 -9.75 2.46
N GLN A 116 1.96 -9.17 1.45
CA GLN A 116 1.83 -9.77 0.12
C GLN A 116 3.18 -9.95 -0.57
N LEU A 117 4.14 -9.07 -0.31
CA LEU A 117 5.49 -9.13 -0.90
C LEU A 117 6.45 -10.10 -0.18
N VAL A 118 6.00 -10.80 0.86
CA VAL A 118 6.79 -11.86 1.50
C VAL A 118 7.01 -13.00 0.51
N GLY A 119 8.27 -13.32 0.24
CA GLY A 119 8.65 -14.34 -0.75
C GLY A 119 8.97 -13.79 -2.14
N SER A 120 8.91 -12.48 -2.34
CA SER A 120 9.40 -11.79 -3.55
C SER A 120 10.93 -11.89 -3.67
N THR A 121 11.48 -11.40 -4.79
CA THR A 121 12.93 -11.35 -5.01
C THR A 121 13.64 -10.63 -3.87
N ALA A 122 14.72 -11.20 -3.35
CA ALA A 122 15.44 -10.66 -2.21
C ALA A 122 16.45 -9.58 -2.62
N ILE A 123 16.39 -8.42 -1.98
CA ILE A 123 17.46 -7.42 -1.96
C ILE A 123 18.50 -7.91 -0.95
N SER A 124 19.76 -8.03 -1.38
CA SER A 124 20.80 -8.71 -0.60
C SER A 124 21.43 -7.85 0.50
N SER A 125 21.43 -6.53 0.33
CA SER A 125 22.08 -5.61 1.25
C SER A 125 21.23 -5.32 2.49
N ASP A 126 21.89 -5.25 3.63
CA ASP A 126 21.34 -4.81 4.92
C ASP A 126 21.60 -3.33 5.22
N CYS A 127 22.37 -2.65 4.35
CA CYS A 127 22.72 -1.24 4.46
C CYS A 127 21.72 -0.37 3.68
N PRO A 128 21.15 0.70 4.27
CA PRO A 128 20.07 1.48 3.64
C PRO A 128 20.41 2.00 2.25
N GLU A 129 21.63 2.57 2.08
CA GLU A 129 22.04 3.15 0.81
C GLU A 129 22.26 2.11 -0.29
N LYS A 130 22.87 0.98 0.08
CA LYS A 130 23.10 -0.14 -0.86
C LYS A 130 21.78 -0.82 -1.21
N ALA A 131 20.90 -1.05 -0.23
CA ALA A 131 19.59 -1.62 -0.47
C ALA A 131 18.73 -0.74 -1.38
N LEU A 132 18.84 0.60 -1.25
CA LEU A 132 18.20 1.52 -2.17
C LEU A 132 18.75 1.38 -3.59
N ALA A 133 20.08 1.31 -3.75
CA ALA A 133 20.71 1.14 -5.06
C ALA A 133 20.32 -0.20 -5.72
N GLU A 134 20.29 -1.30 -4.97
CA GLU A 134 19.83 -2.61 -5.46
C GLU A 134 18.34 -2.57 -5.85
N ALA A 135 17.51 -1.82 -5.12
CA ALA A 135 16.10 -1.65 -5.45
C ALA A 135 15.90 -0.89 -6.77
N GLU A 136 16.67 0.17 -7.00
CA GLU A 136 16.67 0.91 -8.26
C GLU A 136 17.14 0.02 -9.43
N GLU A 137 18.28 -0.68 -9.28
CA GLU A 137 18.79 -1.59 -10.29
C GLU A 137 17.80 -2.71 -10.62
N TYR A 138 17.11 -3.22 -9.60
CA TYR A 138 16.07 -4.22 -9.79
C TYR A 138 14.92 -3.67 -10.65
N LEU A 139 14.44 -2.46 -10.36
CA LEU A 139 13.37 -1.84 -11.15
C LEU A 139 13.83 -1.59 -12.60
N ASP A 140 15.00 -1.03 -12.80
CA ASP A 140 15.56 -0.78 -14.13
C ASP A 140 15.68 -2.06 -14.97
N SER A 141 15.98 -3.19 -14.34
CA SER A 141 16.16 -4.47 -15.03
C SER A 141 14.87 -5.27 -15.24
N THR A 142 13.82 -5.00 -14.43
CA THR A 142 12.62 -5.86 -14.39
C THR A 142 11.32 -5.17 -14.73
N TYR A 143 11.31 -3.84 -14.80
CA TYR A 143 10.12 -3.05 -15.03
C TYR A 143 10.32 -1.98 -16.10
N ALA A 144 9.40 -1.88 -17.05
CA ALA A 144 9.50 -0.96 -18.17
C ALA A 144 9.01 0.47 -17.87
N GLY A 145 8.56 0.74 -16.66
CA GLY A 145 8.00 2.03 -16.23
C GLY A 145 8.64 2.55 -14.94
N ASP A 146 8.11 3.66 -14.45
CA ASP A 146 8.48 4.19 -13.14
C ASP A 146 7.89 3.32 -12.03
N GLY A 147 8.73 2.55 -11.35
CA GLY A 147 8.34 1.75 -10.20
C GLY A 147 8.11 2.60 -8.95
N VAL A 148 7.88 1.94 -7.83
CA VAL A 148 7.70 2.58 -6.52
C VAL A 148 8.61 1.93 -5.51
N ILE A 149 9.34 2.74 -4.75
CA ILE A 149 10.14 2.27 -3.60
C ILE A 149 9.39 2.55 -2.31
N HIS A 150 9.22 1.52 -1.48
CA HIS A 150 8.55 1.62 -0.19
C HIS A 150 9.56 1.51 0.95
N LEU A 151 9.59 2.51 1.81
CA LEU A 151 10.56 2.62 2.89
C LEU A 151 9.88 2.67 4.27
N GLY A 152 10.42 1.93 5.22
CA GLY A 152 10.12 2.18 6.63
C GLY A 152 10.63 3.56 7.07
N SER A 153 9.95 4.21 8.01
CA SER A 153 10.27 5.57 8.44
C SER A 153 11.72 5.73 8.96
N ALA A 154 12.25 4.70 9.65
CA ALA A 154 13.63 4.73 10.15
C ALA A 154 14.66 4.64 9.00
N VAL A 155 14.40 3.77 8.02
CA VAL A 155 15.23 3.64 6.81
C VAL A 155 15.21 4.93 6.00
N ALA A 156 14.03 5.52 5.78
CA ALA A 156 13.91 6.79 5.08
C ALA A 156 14.69 7.92 5.77
N SER A 157 14.67 7.95 7.12
CA SER A 157 15.43 8.93 7.90
C SER A 157 16.95 8.75 7.77
N SER A 158 17.45 7.50 7.68
CA SER A 158 18.87 7.23 7.50
C SER A 158 19.38 7.57 6.11
N LEU A 159 18.52 7.48 5.09
CA LEU A 159 18.85 7.83 3.70
C LEU A 159 19.05 9.34 3.47
N GLY A 160 18.44 10.18 4.29
CA GLY A 160 18.68 11.63 4.32
C GLY A 160 18.66 12.28 2.94
N SER A 161 19.83 12.77 2.49
CA SER A 161 19.98 13.49 1.21
C SER A 161 19.86 12.62 -0.06
N ARG A 162 19.68 11.30 0.09
CA ARG A 162 19.40 10.38 -1.05
C ARG A 162 17.97 10.52 -1.52
N LEU A 163 17.10 11.05 -0.66
CA LEU A 163 15.70 11.32 -0.96
C LEU A 163 15.50 12.82 -1.16
N GLN A 164 14.67 13.18 -2.11
CA GLN A 164 14.30 14.56 -2.37
C GLN A 164 12.78 14.72 -2.38
N ARG A 165 12.34 15.91 -1.95
CA ARG A 165 10.93 16.24 -1.97
C ARG A 165 10.58 16.92 -3.28
N GLN A 166 9.57 16.38 -3.97
CA GLN A 166 9.02 16.93 -5.19
C GLN A 166 7.53 17.24 -4.98
N GLY A 167 7.22 18.47 -4.62
CA GLY A 167 5.84 18.88 -4.35
C GLY A 167 5.19 18.10 -3.18
N ASN A 168 4.28 17.20 -3.50
CA ASN A 168 3.52 16.40 -2.54
C ASN A 168 4.03 14.96 -2.36
N HIS A 169 5.09 14.57 -3.03
CA HIS A 169 5.68 13.23 -2.93
C HIS A 169 7.18 13.31 -2.64
N ILE A 170 7.74 12.18 -2.32
CA ILE A 170 9.18 11.97 -2.15
C ILE A 170 9.65 11.13 -3.33
N GLU A 171 10.84 11.42 -3.81
CA GLU A 171 11.54 10.68 -4.86
C GLU A 171 12.96 10.35 -4.42
N THR A 172 13.53 9.34 -5.06
CA THR A 172 14.98 9.14 -5.04
C THR A 172 15.67 10.20 -5.91
N ARG A 173 16.99 10.21 -5.93
CA ARG A 173 17.74 11.09 -6.85
C ARG A 173 17.58 10.74 -8.33
N LEU A 174 17.20 9.51 -8.63
CA LEU A 174 16.93 9.07 -10.00
C LEU A 174 15.51 9.40 -10.46
N GLY A 175 14.64 9.88 -9.54
CA GLY A 175 13.27 10.26 -9.82
C GLY A 175 12.24 9.20 -9.47
N THR A 176 12.66 8.04 -8.94
CA THR A 176 11.75 6.96 -8.56
C THR A 176 10.87 7.40 -7.38
N PRO A 177 9.54 7.32 -7.48
CA PRO A 177 8.61 7.67 -6.40
C PRO A 177 8.83 6.81 -5.15
N VAL A 178 8.74 7.45 -3.98
CA VAL A 178 8.97 6.81 -2.68
C VAL A 178 7.76 6.96 -1.77
N ALA A 179 7.26 5.82 -1.26
CA ALA A 179 6.27 5.76 -0.20
C ALA A 179 6.93 5.49 1.16
N ILE A 180 6.80 6.42 2.11
CA ILE A 180 7.34 6.26 3.47
C ILE A 180 6.21 5.82 4.41
N GLY A 181 6.27 4.59 4.91
CA GLY A 181 5.16 3.98 5.64
C GLY A 181 5.55 2.98 6.71
N VAL A 182 4.62 2.08 7.01
CA VAL A 182 4.76 1.06 8.06
C VAL A 182 5.36 -0.24 7.47
N TYR A 183 6.50 -0.10 6.81
CA TYR A 183 7.19 -1.23 6.18
C TYR A 183 8.29 -1.83 7.08
N GLY A 184 8.37 -1.40 8.34
CA GLY A 184 9.44 -1.81 9.26
C GLY A 184 10.79 -1.23 8.84
N ASN A 185 11.87 -1.94 9.18
CA ASN A 185 13.22 -1.58 8.74
C ASN A 185 13.53 -2.30 7.41
N ARG A 186 12.78 -1.96 6.36
CA ARG A 186 12.90 -2.62 5.05
C ARG A 186 12.86 -1.62 3.92
N VAL A 187 13.46 -2.02 2.79
CA VAL A 187 13.31 -1.43 1.47
C VAL A 187 12.51 -2.41 0.63
N LEU A 188 11.42 -1.97 0.02
CA LEU A 188 10.66 -2.75 -0.94
C LEU A 188 10.61 -1.97 -2.26
N ALA A 189 10.70 -2.66 -3.37
CA ALA A 189 10.53 -2.10 -4.70
C ALA A 189 9.40 -2.84 -5.41
N THR A 190 8.53 -2.11 -6.08
CA THR A 190 7.42 -2.68 -6.86
C THR A 190 7.29 -1.91 -8.16
N GLY A 191 6.68 -2.49 -9.17
CA GLY A 191 6.13 -1.73 -10.28
C GLY A 191 5.06 -0.76 -9.79
N ALA A 192 4.29 -0.18 -10.69
CA ALA A 192 3.19 0.72 -10.33
C ALA A 192 2.21 0.02 -9.39
N VAL A 193 1.77 0.73 -8.35
CA VAL A 193 0.81 0.22 -7.37
C VAL A 193 -0.57 0.77 -7.66
N THR A 194 -1.56 -0.10 -7.73
CA THR A 194 -2.97 0.29 -7.85
C THR A 194 -3.74 -0.18 -6.61
N ILE A 195 -4.56 0.71 -6.06
CA ILE A 195 -5.42 0.41 -4.93
C ILE A 195 -6.87 0.56 -5.39
N ARG A 196 -7.61 -0.53 -5.40
CA ARG A 196 -9.06 -0.54 -5.66
C ARG A 196 -9.78 -0.75 -4.36
N ARG A 197 -10.84 0.01 -4.12
CA ARG A 197 -11.62 -0.09 -2.90
C ARG A 197 -13.12 0.08 -3.14
N SER A 198 -13.93 -0.65 -2.37
CA SER A 198 -15.38 -0.47 -2.34
C SER A 198 -15.77 0.80 -1.58
N ALA A 199 -17.03 1.18 -1.63
CA ALA A 199 -17.58 2.12 -0.65
C ALA A 199 -17.42 1.55 0.77
N ALA A 200 -17.13 2.43 1.73
CA ALA A 200 -17.15 2.02 3.14
C ALA A 200 -18.59 1.84 3.60
N THR A 201 -18.89 0.71 4.18
CA THR A 201 -20.20 0.41 4.76
C THR A 201 -20.13 0.52 6.27
N THR A 202 -21.13 1.16 6.88
CA THR A 202 -21.24 1.21 8.35
C THR A 202 -22.45 0.40 8.76
N THR A 203 -22.21 -0.65 9.52
CA THR A 203 -23.27 -1.55 9.98
C THR A 203 -23.42 -1.46 11.49
N PRO A 204 -24.67 -1.32 12.00
CA PRO A 204 -24.90 -1.60 13.40
C PRO A 204 -24.54 -3.08 13.60
N ALA A 205 -23.59 -3.34 14.48
CA ALA A 205 -23.24 -4.72 14.80
C ALA A 205 -24.41 -5.36 15.62
N PRO A 206 -25.37 -6.07 15.00
CA PRO A 206 -26.62 -6.48 15.68
C PRO A 206 -26.37 -7.52 16.76
N LEU A 207 -25.31 -8.29 16.66
CA LEU A 207 -24.84 -9.19 17.74
C LEU A 207 -24.09 -8.46 18.86
N LEU A 208 -23.82 -7.17 18.64
CA LEU A 208 -23.05 -6.30 19.52
C LEU A 208 -23.87 -5.08 19.95
N GLN A 209 -25.21 -5.12 19.74
CA GLN A 209 -26.09 -4.08 20.25
C GLN A 209 -25.83 -3.82 21.72
N ALA A 210 -26.02 -2.56 22.12
CA ALA A 210 -25.89 -2.11 23.48
C ALA A 210 -26.31 -3.19 24.44
N THR A 211 -25.36 -3.80 25.10
CA THR A 211 -25.70 -4.65 26.23
C THR A 211 -26.38 -3.72 27.23
N PRO A 212 -27.64 -3.96 27.63
CA PRO A 212 -28.33 -3.10 28.57
C PRO A 212 -27.52 -2.88 29.86
N ALA A 213 -26.68 -3.86 30.20
CA ALA A 213 -25.79 -3.81 31.37
C ALA A 213 -24.64 -2.80 31.25
N THR A 214 -24.16 -2.48 30.02
CA THR A 214 -23.00 -1.61 29.81
C THR A 214 -23.35 -0.28 29.13
N ASN A 215 -24.59 -0.14 28.64
CA ASN A 215 -25.06 1.06 27.93
C ASN A 215 -24.08 1.51 26.83
N THR A 216 -23.59 0.57 26.03
CA THR A 216 -22.63 0.81 24.94
C THR A 216 -23.25 0.56 23.57
N ILE A 217 -22.84 1.35 22.58
CA ILE A 217 -23.17 1.16 21.17
C ILE A 217 -21.89 0.79 20.42
N ARG A 218 -22.00 -0.17 19.50
CA ARG A 218 -20.89 -0.59 18.62
C ARG A 218 -21.25 -0.32 17.17
N ALA A 219 -20.34 0.33 16.47
CA ALA A 219 -20.42 0.59 15.03
C ALA A 219 -19.26 -0.10 14.34
N LEU A 220 -19.57 -0.93 13.34
CA LEU A 220 -18.61 -1.61 12.50
C LEU A 220 -18.52 -0.89 11.15
N VAL A 221 -17.32 -0.53 10.74
CA VAL A 221 -17.02 -0.04 9.40
C VAL A 221 -16.25 -1.10 8.66
N GLU A 222 -16.65 -1.40 7.44
CA GLU A 222 -16.04 -2.43 6.60
C GLU A 222 -15.81 -1.89 5.19
N ARG A 223 -14.75 -2.37 4.55
CA ARG A 223 -14.41 -2.07 3.17
C ARG A 223 -13.57 -3.20 2.58
N THR A 224 -13.81 -3.51 1.32
CA THR A 224 -13.00 -4.44 0.55
C THR A 224 -11.98 -3.67 -0.27
N TYR A 225 -10.77 -4.23 -0.40
CA TYR A 225 -9.68 -3.71 -1.21
C TYR A 225 -9.10 -4.80 -2.10
N VAL A 226 -8.54 -4.38 -3.22
CA VAL A 226 -7.50 -5.11 -3.93
C VAL A 226 -6.33 -4.15 -4.11
N VAL A 227 -5.16 -4.57 -3.65
CA VAL A 227 -3.89 -3.87 -3.85
C VAL A 227 -3.06 -4.70 -4.78
N ASP A 228 -2.82 -4.20 -5.95
CA ASP A 228 -2.03 -4.87 -6.98
C ASP A 228 -0.78 -4.06 -7.33
N THR A 229 0.25 -4.77 -7.71
CA THR A 229 1.51 -4.20 -8.19
C THR A 229 1.78 -4.69 -9.59
N ASP A 230 2.13 -3.78 -10.49
CA ASP A 230 2.47 -4.17 -11.84
C ASP A 230 3.86 -4.84 -11.86
N CYS A 231 3.91 -6.09 -12.23
CA CYS A 231 5.06 -6.95 -12.48
C CYS A 231 6.09 -7.13 -11.36
N ALA A 232 6.86 -6.08 -11.10
CA ALA A 232 8.09 -6.19 -10.32
C ALA A 232 7.83 -6.11 -8.81
N ALA A 233 8.46 -6.99 -8.05
CA ALA A 233 8.49 -6.89 -6.59
C ALA A 233 9.81 -7.41 -6.02
N ALA A 234 10.46 -6.61 -5.20
CA ALA A 234 11.64 -6.99 -4.44
C ALA A 234 11.50 -6.53 -2.98
N LEU A 235 12.04 -7.31 -2.07
CA LEU A 235 11.96 -7.07 -0.64
C LEU A 235 13.35 -7.24 -0.01
N SER A 236 13.82 -6.24 0.72
CA SER A 236 15.01 -6.39 1.56
C SER A 236 14.74 -7.26 2.78
N GLY A 237 15.77 -7.85 3.33
CA GLY A 237 15.79 -8.29 4.71
C GLY A 237 15.58 -7.12 5.67
N VAL A 238 15.90 -7.32 6.95
CA VAL A 238 15.91 -6.23 7.94
C VAL A 238 17.15 -5.37 7.71
N ILE A 239 16.93 -4.08 7.46
CA ILE A 239 18.01 -3.11 7.25
C ILE A 239 18.64 -2.71 8.58
N THR A 240 19.95 -2.76 8.63
CA THR A 240 20.75 -2.20 9.73
C THR A 240 20.88 -0.70 9.52
N ILE A 241 20.37 0.10 10.46
CA ILE A 241 20.29 1.57 10.28
C ILE A 241 21.66 2.26 10.35
N SER A 242 22.63 1.60 10.97
CA SER A 242 24.02 2.11 11.05
C SER A 242 24.96 1.20 10.25
N CYS A 243 25.40 1.65 9.13
CA CYS A 243 26.48 1.05 8.37
C CYS A 243 27.77 1.91 8.53
#